data_c1429b203833020604ca086cb7a06f5c
#
_entry.id   c1429b203833020604ca086cb7a06f5c
#
_cell.length_a   1.000
_cell.length_b   1.000
_cell.length_c   1.000
_cell.angle_alpha   90.00
_cell.angle_beta   90.00
_cell.angle_gamma   90.00
#
_symmetry.space_group_name_H-M   'P 1'
#
loop_
_entity.id
_entity.type
_entity.pdbx_description
1 polymer ?
#
loop_
_entity_poly.entity_id
_entity_poly.type
_entity_poly.pdbx_seq_one_letter_code
_entity_poly.pdbx_strand_id
1 'polypeptide(L)'
;MQNILYNDIKHTLRGLSAAERAKFQDSVVLITGCAGFLGYYMMQFFAQEAEGLGIKKIIGLDNFMLGMPGWIKKLEQNPRVDIQKFDIISDRIENVEGATEANLIIHMASIASPMFYRKYPIETLDANIWGLRSLLDFYAPRGIKGFLFFSSSELYGDPDPAHVPTSEDYNG
;
A
#
# COMPACT_ATOMS: atom_id res chain seq x y z
N MET A 1 -0.71 23.86 2.81
CA MET A 1 -0.57 22.41 2.60
C MET A 1 -1.81 21.62 3.05
N GLN A 2 -2.36 21.83 4.24
CA GLN A 2 -3.57 21.09 4.69
C GLN A 2 -4.77 21.19 3.74
N ASN A 3 -4.96 22.30 3.06
CA ASN A 3 -6.09 22.50 2.15
C ASN A 3 -5.96 21.69 0.85
N ILE A 4 -4.74 21.51 0.32
CA ILE A 4 -4.50 20.73 -0.91
C ILE A 4 -4.78 19.26 -0.64
N LEU A 5 -4.15 18.66 0.37
CA LEU A 5 -4.36 17.28 0.73
C LEU A 5 -5.85 16.95 1.01
N TYR A 6 -6.54 17.84 1.73
CA TYR A 6 -7.97 17.67 1.99
C TYR A 6 -8.78 17.64 0.70
N ASN A 7 -8.51 18.58 -0.22
CA ASN A 7 -9.21 18.65 -1.50
C ASN A 7 -8.94 17.42 -2.37
N ASP A 8 -7.70 16.92 -2.39
CA ASP A 8 -7.31 15.72 -3.13
C ASP A 8 -8.02 14.49 -2.57
N ILE A 9 -8.07 14.34 -1.24
CA ILE A 9 -8.79 13.23 -0.58
C ILE A 9 -10.28 13.29 -0.93
N LYS A 10 -10.90 14.47 -0.85
CA LYS A 10 -12.32 14.62 -1.21
C LYS A 10 -12.58 14.41 -2.70
N HIS A 11 -11.64 14.77 -3.57
CA HIS A 11 -11.71 14.47 -4.99
C HIS A 11 -11.69 12.96 -5.23
N THR A 12 -10.73 12.27 -4.65
CA THR A 12 -10.64 10.79 -4.73
C THR A 12 -11.91 10.11 -4.22
N LEU A 13 -12.41 10.54 -3.05
CA LEU A 13 -13.66 9.99 -2.49
C LEU A 13 -14.86 10.18 -3.42
N ARG A 14 -14.97 11.36 -4.08
CA ARG A 14 -16.05 11.64 -5.04
C ARG A 14 -15.96 10.76 -6.29
N GLY A 15 -14.75 10.39 -6.70
CA GLY A 15 -14.52 9.47 -7.81
C GLY A 15 -15.03 8.04 -7.56
N LEU A 16 -15.19 7.64 -6.30
CA LEU A 16 -15.72 6.32 -5.95
C LEU A 16 -17.24 6.30 -6.07
N SER A 17 -17.75 5.34 -6.83
CA SER A 17 -19.19 5.04 -6.88
C SER A 17 -19.71 4.51 -5.53
N ALA A 18 -21.02 4.50 -5.33
CA ALA A 18 -21.63 3.94 -4.13
C ALA A 18 -21.30 2.44 -3.95
N ALA A 19 -21.24 1.69 -5.05
CA ALA A 19 -20.89 0.27 -5.03
C ALA A 19 -19.43 0.03 -4.62
N GLU A 20 -18.50 0.87 -5.06
CA GLU A 20 -17.09 0.80 -4.65
C GLU A 20 -16.92 1.18 -3.19
N ARG A 21 -17.58 2.23 -2.72
CA ARG A 21 -17.56 2.62 -1.29
C ARG A 21 -18.09 1.50 -0.40
N ALA A 22 -19.15 0.82 -0.80
CA ALA A 22 -19.73 -0.29 -0.05
C ALA A 22 -18.77 -1.46 0.16
N LYS A 23 -17.77 -1.64 -0.72
CA LYS A 23 -16.74 -2.69 -0.57
C LYS A 23 -15.82 -2.45 0.63
N PHE A 24 -15.68 -1.21 1.08
CA PHE A 24 -14.87 -0.88 2.26
C PHE A 24 -15.59 -1.15 3.58
N GLN A 25 -16.92 -1.29 3.56
CA GLN A 25 -17.69 -1.54 4.77
C GLN A 25 -17.16 -2.76 5.53
N ASP A 26 -16.95 -2.61 6.83
CA ASP A 26 -16.42 -3.65 7.74
C ASP A 26 -15.02 -4.18 7.37
N SER A 27 -14.23 -3.38 6.64
CA SER A 27 -12.88 -3.79 6.26
C SER A 27 -11.84 -3.48 7.32
N VAL A 28 -10.85 -4.35 7.38
CA VAL A 28 -9.53 -4.08 7.96
C VAL A 28 -8.56 -3.95 6.78
N VAL A 29 -7.99 -2.76 6.62
CA VAL A 29 -7.08 -2.43 5.50
C VAL A 29 -5.64 -2.59 5.98
N LEU A 30 -4.84 -3.39 5.28
CA LEU A 30 -3.41 -3.53 5.56
C LEU A 30 -2.61 -2.94 4.42
N ILE A 31 -1.66 -2.05 4.75
CA ILE A 31 -0.87 -1.28 3.80
C ILE A 31 0.61 -1.50 4.10
N THR A 32 1.34 -2.14 3.19
CA THR A 32 2.80 -2.24 3.29
C THR A 32 3.48 -1.09 2.56
N GLY A 33 4.62 -0.62 3.05
CA GLY A 33 5.29 0.59 2.55
C GLY A 33 4.54 1.87 2.96
N CYS A 34 3.88 1.83 4.10
CA CYS A 34 2.99 2.90 4.58
C CYS A 34 3.71 4.23 4.85
N ALA A 35 5.03 4.21 5.15
CA ALA A 35 5.83 5.40 5.41
C ALA A 35 6.44 6.02 4.15
N GLY A 36 6.27 5.38 2.98
CA GLY A 36 6.77 5.84 1.70
C GLY A 36 5.97 7.01 1.08
N PHE A 37 6.38 7.43 -0.13
CA PHE A 37 5.76 8.54 -0.84
C PHE A 37 4.27 8.30 -1.14
N LEU A 38 3.93 7.17 -1.76
CA LEU A 38 2.53 6.78 -2.00
C LEU A 38 1.82 6.40 -0.71
N GLY A 39 2.56 5.79 0.23
CA GLY A 39 2.06 5.44 1.55
C GLY A 39 1.51 6.63 2.32
N TYR A 40 2.16 7.78 2.24
CA TYR A 40 1.65 9.02 2.85
C TYR A 40 0.22 9.32 2.41
N TYR A 41 -0.03 9.34 1.08
CA TYR A 41 -1.36 9.67 0.57
C TYR A 41 -2.40 8.62 0.94
N MET A 42 -2.07 7.33 0.77
CA MET A 42 -2.98 6.23 1.11
C MET A 42 -3.35 6.21 2.59
N MET A 43 -2.37 6.37 3.47
CA MET A 43 -2.60 6.43 4.91
C MET A 43 -3.47 7.63 5.31
N GLN A 44 -3.23 8.81 4.71
CA GLN A 44 -4.04 10.00 4.97
C GLN A 44 -5.49 9.83 4.46
N PHE A 45 -5.66 9.26 3.26
CA PHE A 45 -6.98 8.99 2.69
C PHE A 45 -7.78 8.05 3.59
N PHE A 46 -7.23 6.89 3.90
CA PHE A 46 -7.94 5.90 4.71
C PHE A 46 -8.18 6.39 6.15
N ALA A 47 -7.22 7.06 6.77
CA ALA A 47 -7.39 7.58 8.13
C ALA A 47 -8.50 8.65 8.22
N GLN A 48 -8.64 9.51 7.21
CA GLN A 48 -9.65 10.57 7.20
C GLN A 48 -11.04 10.05 6.80
N GLU A 49 -11.11 9.10 5.90
CA GLU A 49 -12.38 8.60 5.35
C GLU A 49 -12.84 7.27 5.99
N ALA A 50 -12.09 6.74 6.96
CA ALA A 50 -12.38 5.44 7.59
C ALA A 50 -13.82 5.34 8.12
N GLU A 51 -14.30 6.38 8.79
CA GLU A 51 -15.66 6.39 9.35
C GLU A 51 -16.71 6.39 8.25
N GLY A 52 -16.57 7.27 7.25
CA GLY A 52 -17.51 7.39 6.13
C GLY A 52 -17.54 6.17 5.22
N LEU A 53 -16.43 5.42 5.15
CA LEU A 53 -16.30 4.17 4.39
C LEU A 53 -16.61 2.93 5.22
N GLY A 54 -16.85 3.06 6.53
CA GLY A 54 -17.11 1.93 7.43
C GLY A 54 -15.90 1.03 7.66
N ILE A 55 -14.67 1.58 7.55
CA ILE A 55 -13.42 0.84 7.80
C ILE A 55 -13.22 0.68 9.31
N LYS A 56 -12.97 -0.54 9.75
CA LYS A 56 -12.77 -0.87 11.16
C LYS A 56 -11.37 -0.53 11.66
N LYS A 57 -10.35 -0.93 10.89
CA LYS A 57 -8.94 -0.75 11.26
C LYS A 57 -8.09 -0.53 9.99
N ILE A 58 -7.01 0.22 10.16
CA ILE A 58 -5.98 0.45 9.15
C ILE A 58 -4.66 0.04 9.78
N ILE A 59 -4.00 -0.96 9.21
CA ILE A 59 -2.71 -1.48 9.64
C ILE A 59 -1.67 -1.00 8.64
N GLY A 60 -0.76 -0.14 9.10
CA GLY A 60 0.36 0.34 8.28
C GLY A 60 1.64 -0.39 8.64
N LEU A 61 2.30 -0.97 7.65
CA LEU A 61 3.54 -1.72 7.81
C LEU A 61 4.68 -1.06 7.03
N ASP A 62 5.82 -0.85 7.71
CA ASP A 62 7.03 -0.32 7.09
C ASP A 62 8.27 -0.73 7.89
N ASN A 63 9.41 -0.92 7.23
CA ASN A 63 10.67 -1.20 7.94
C ASN A 63 11.37 0.07 8.43
N PHE A 64 10.89 1.24 7.99
CA PHE A 64 11.45 2.56 8.30
C PHE A 64 12.93 2.72 7.92
N MET A 65 13.36 2.07 6.85
CA MET A 65 14.73 2.15 6.33
C MET A 65 15.18 3.61 6.10
N LEU A 66 14.28 4.48 5.67
CA LEU A 66 14.54 5.92 5.47
C LEU A 66 14.22 6.77 6.72
N GLY A 67 13.99 6.14 7.85
CA GLY A 67 13.52 6.79 9.08
C GLY A 67 12.01 6.90 9.16
N MET A 68 11.51 7.12 10.38
CA MET A 68 10.07 7.29 10.61
C MET A 68 9.67 8.74 10.36
N PRO A 69 8.80 9.03 9.37
CA PRO A 69 8.34 10.38 9.11
C PRO A 69 7.49 10.94 10.26
N GLY A 70 7.68 12.22 10.59
CA GLY A 70 6.98 12.85 11.72
C GLY A 70 5.45 12.89 11.60
N TRP A 71 4.89 12.76 10.39
CA TRP A 71 3.45 12.72 10.17
C TRP A 71 2.80 11.40 10.65
N ILE A 72 3.56 10.31 10.74
CA ILE A 72 3.08 9.01 11.27
C ILE A 72 2.59 9.17 12.71
N LYS A 73 3.34 9.84 13.57
CA LYS A 73 2.94 10.10 14.96
C LYS A 73 1.60 10.82 15.10
N LYS A 74 1.21 11.61 14.10
CA LYS A 74 -0.11 12.27 14.09
C LYS A 74 -1.20 11.30 13.68
N LEU A 75 -0.92 10.38 12.75
CA LEU A 75 -1.89 9.37 12.34
C LEU A 75 -2.17 8.35 13.45
N GLU A 76 -1.17 8.00 14.24
CA GLU A 76 -1.32 7.10 15.40
C GLU A 76 -2.27 7.64 16.47
N GLN A 77 -2.61 8.93 16.44
CA GLN A 77 -3.66 9.50 17.30
C GLN A 77 -5.08 9.09 16.87
N ASN A 78 -5.24 8.59 15.64
CA ASN A 78 -6.50 8.02 15.19
C ASN A 78 -6.63 6.59 15.72
N PRO A 79 -7.65 6.27 16.55
CA PRO A 79 -7.78 4.95 17.17
C PRO A 79 -8.00 3.80 16.18
N ARG A 80 -8.29 4.10 14.92
CA ARG A 80 -8.40 3.10 13.84
C ARG A 80 -7.07 2.80 13.16
N VAL A 81 -6.03 3.59 13.41
CA VAL A 81 -4.71 3.46 12.76
C VAL A 81 -3.74 2.75 13.68
N ASP A 82 -3.12 1.72 13.18
CA ASP A 82 -2.10 0.93 13.85
C ASP A 82 -0.86 0.83 12.95
N ILE A 83 0.25 1.38 13.39
CA ILE A 83 1.50 1.39 12.62
C ILE A 83 2.49 0.43 13.27
N GLN A 84 2.94 -0.56 12.51
CA GLN A 84 3.87 -1.57 13.01
C GLN A 84 5.14 -1.58 12.18
N LYS A 85 6.29 -1.76 12.85
CA LYS A 85 7.55 -2.01 12.16
C LYS A 85 7.51 -3.41 11.57
N PHE A 86 7.75 -3.51 10.29
CA PHE A 86 7.73 -4.78 9.55
C PHE A 86 8.65 -4.69 8.34
N ASP A 87 9.57 -5.63 8.23
CA ASP A 87 10.39 -5.80 7.05
C ASP A 87 9.84 -6.93 6.18
N ILE A 88 9.39 -6.57 4.97
CA ILE A 88 8.75 -7.50 4.04
C ILE A 88 9.67 -8.66 3.61
N ILE A 89 10.99 -8.52 3.75
CA ILE A 89 11.98 -9.52 3.37
C ILE A 89 12.19 -10.55 4.49
N SER A 90 12.30 -10.09 5.74
CA SER A 90 12.75 -10.90 6.87
C SER A 90 11.66 -11.28 7.86
N ASP A 91 10.61 -10.46 7.98
CA ASP A 91 9.58 -10.68 8.97
C ASP A 91 8.44 -11.55 8.43
N ARG A 92 7.73 -12.20 9.32
CA ARG A 92 6.61 -13.07 8.99
C ARG A 92 5.30 -12.34 9.21
N ILE A 93 4.46 -12.28 8.18
CA ILE A 93 3.16 -11.60 8.22
C ILE A 93 2.23 -12.19 9.30
N GLU A 94 2.39 -13.47 9.63
CA GLU A 94 1.63 -14.16 10.68
C GLU A 94 1.85 -13.57 12.07
N ASN A 95 2.97 -12.87 12.28
CA ASN A 95 3.34 -12.25 13.55
C ASN A 95 2.84 -10.80 13.68
N VAL A 96 2.27 -10.24 12.62
CA VAL A 96 1.71 -8.88 12.63
C VAL A 96 0.36 -8.89 13.33
N GLU A 97 0.18 -8.01 14.31
CA GLU A 97 -1.08 -7.88 15.03
C GLU A 97 -2.21 -7.41 14.11
N GLY A 98 -3.28 -8.19 14.05
CA GLY A 98 -4.43 -7.90 13.20
C GLY A 98 -4.27 -8.33 11.74
N ALA A 99 -3.16 -8.98 11.34
CA ALA A 99 -2.97 -9.43 9.97
C ALA A 99 -4.03 -10.46 9.53
N THR A 100 -4.47 -11.31 10.43
CA THR A 100 -5.49 -12.34 10.15
C THR A 100 -6.88 -11.75 9.88
N GLU A 101 -7.18 -10.57 10.42
CA GLU A 101 -8.42 -9.84 10.22
C GLU A 101 -8.40 -8.97 8.97
N ALA A 102 -7.20 -8.68 8.44
CA ALA A 102 -7.05 -7.86 7.26
C ALA A 102 -7.66 -8.54 6.03
N ASN A 103 -8.52 -7.81 5.34
CA ASN A 103 -9.27 -8.33 4.18
C ASN A 103 -9.20 -7.41 2.95
N LEU A 104 -8.59 -6.24 3.06
CA LEU A 104 -8.13 -5.41 1.95
C LEU A 104 -6.65 -5.16 2.11
N ILE A 105 -5.86 -5.63 1.16
CA ILE A 105 -4.40 -5.58 1.21
C ILE A 105 -3.90 -4.63 0.12
N ILE A 106 -3.08 -3.67 0.51
CA ILE A 106 -2.42 -2.74 -0.41
C ILE A 106 -0.91 -2.92 -0.25
N HIS A 107 -0.29 -3.54 -1.23
CA HIS A 107 1.13 -3.83 -1.20
C HIS A 107 1.91 -2.82 -2.03
N MET A 108 2.66 -1.94 -1.33
CA MET A 108 3.51 -0.90 -1.92
C MET A 108 4.96 -0.97 -1.42
N ALA A 109 5.27 -1.89 -0.50
CA ALA A 109 6.62 -2.03 0.02
C ALA A 109 7.58 -2.48 -1.07
N SER A 110 8.53 -1.64 -1.40
CA SER A 110 9.61 -1.89 -2.34
C SER A 110 10.72 -0.86 -2.16
N ILE A 111 11.94 -1.20 -2.58
CA ILE A 111 13.05 -0.26 -2.69
C ILE A 111 12.96 0.44 -4.06
N ALA A 112 12.15 1.49 -4.16
CA ALA A 112 11.77 2.10 -5.42
C ALA A 112 12.75 3.19 -5.93
N SER A 113 13.65 3.72 -5.08
CA SER A 113 14.58 4.78 -5.47
C SER A 113 15.77 4.23 -6.27
N PRO A 114 16.10 4.79 -7.46
CA PRO A 114 17.23 4.35 -8.28
C PRO A 114 18.57 4.28 -7.54
N MET A 115 18.80 5.21 -6.62
CA MET A 115 20.00 5.22 -5.79
C MET A 115 20.03 4.01 -4.85
N PHE A 116 18.91 3.64 -4.28
CA PHE A 116 18.84 2.55 -3.30
C PHE A 116 18.73 1.17 -3.95
N TYR A 117 17.93 0.97 -5.00
CA TYR A 117 17.85 -0.35 -5.63
C TYR A 117 19.15 -0.74 -6.34
N ARG A 118 19.96 0.24 -6.81
CA ARG A 118 21.32 -0.04 -7.33
C ARG A 118 22.30 -0.41 -6.22
N LYS A 119 22.13 0.14 -5.03
CA LYS A 119 22.96 -0.14 -3.86
C LYS A 119 22.58 -1.48 -3.19
N TYR A 120 21.31 -1.82 -3.22
CA TYR A 120 20.73 -2.98 -2.56
C TYR A 120 19.92 -3.84 -3.56
N PRO A 121 20.57 -4.39 -4.62
CA PRO A 121 19.85 -5.08 -5.69
C PRO A 121 19.21 -6.39 -5.24
N ILE A 122 19.86 -7.13 -4.34
CA ILE A 122 19.34 -8.40 -3.83
C ILE A 122 18.13 -8.15 -2.94
N GLU A 123 18.23 -7.21 -2.01
CA GLU A 123 17.12 -6.83 -1.12
C GLU A 123 15.93 -6.28 -1.93
N THR A 124 16.22 -5.61 -3.05
CA THR A 124 15.16 -5.15 -3.96
C THR A 124 14.43 -6.32 -4.61
N LEU A 125 15.15 -7.33 -5.10
CA LEU A 125 14.56 -8.55 -5.64
C LEU A 125 13.77 -9.30 -4.57
N ASP A 126 14.34 -9.46 -3.39
CA ASP A 126 13.70 -10.17 -2.28
C ASP A 126 12.40 -9.48 -1.84
N ALA A 127 12.39 -8.15 -1.73
CA ALA A 127 11.18 -7.40 -1.41
C ALA A 127 10.08 -7.58 -2.46
N ASN A 128 10.44 -7.51 -3.75
CA ASN A 128 9.48 -7.55 -4.85
C ASN A 128 9.00 -8.97 -5.20
N ILE A 129 9.81 -9.98 -4.98
CA ILE A 129 9.48 -11.38 -5.32
C ILE A 129 9.03 -12.15 -4.09
N TRP A 130 9.93 -12.32 -3.13
CA TRP A 130 9.63 -13.13 -1.94
C TRP A 130 8.69 -12.45 -0.96
N GLY A 131 8.82 -11.13 -0.80
CA GLY A 131 7.90 -10.34 0.00
C GLY A 131 6.47 -10.40 -0.53
N LEU A 132 6.27 -10.16 -1.84
CA LEU A 132 4.97 -10.31 -2.48
C LEU A 132 4.45 -11.75 -2.35
N ARG A 133 5.30 -12.75 -2.61
CA ARG A 133 4.95 -14.17 -2.51
C ARG A 133 4.46 -14.52 -1.10
N SER A 134 5.16 -14.07 -0.07
CA SER A 134 4.79 -14.31 1.34
C SER A 134 3.39 -13.77 1.66
N LEU A 135 3.07 -12.56 1.18
CA LEU A 135 1.74 -11.98 1.36
C LEU A 135 0.67 -12.77 0.60
N LEU A 136 0.94 -13.16 -0.64
CA LEU A 136 -0.02 -13.94 -1.44
C LEU A 136 -0.27 -15.31 -0.83
N ASP A 137 0.76 -16.02 -0.39
CA ASP A 137 0.62 -17.33 0.27
C ASP A 137 -0.20 -17.22 1.57
N PHE A 138 -0.07 -16.10 2.29
CA PHE A 138 -0.86 -15.87 3.50
C PHE A 138 -2.31 -15.49 3.19
N TYR A 139 -2.55 -14.56 2.27
CA TYR A 139 -3.88 -13.98 2.07
C TYR A 139 -4.76 -14.73 1.06
N ALA A 140 -4.21 -15.36 0.02
CA ALA A 140 -5.00 -16.02 -1.01
C ALA A 140 -5.95 -17.11 -0.47
N PRO A 141 -5.55 -17.95 0.51
CA PRO A 141 -6.45 -18.97 1.06
C PRO A 141 -7.49 -18.41 2.04
N ARG A 142 -7.43 -17.12 2.40
CA ARG A 142 -8.25 -16.52 3.49
C ARG A 142 -9.54 -15.84 3.02
N GLY A 143 -9.84 -15.85 1.72
CA GLY A 143 -11.08 -15.26 1.20
C GLY A 143 -11.17 -13.74 1.44
N ILE A 144 -10.06 -13.02 1.25
CA ILE A 144 -10.00 -11.56 1.38
C ILE A 144 -10.87 -10.85 0.34
N LYS A 145 -11.28 -9.62 0.60
CA LYS A 145 -12.08 -8.79 -0.32
C LYS A 145 -11.28 -8.32 -1.54
N GLY A 146 -9.98 -8.07 -1.35
CA GLY A 146 -9.12 -7.62 -2.44
C GLY A 146 -7.65 -7.50 -2.05
N PHE A 147 -6.79 -7.64 -3.07
CA PHE A 147 -5.36 -7.45 -2.98
C PHE A 147 -4.95 -6.49 -4.10
N LEU A 148 -4.43 -5.31 -3.75
CA LEU A 148 -3.89 -4.33 -4.69
C LEU A 148 -2.37 -4.36 -4.61
N PHE A 149 -1.72 -4.69 -5.71
CA PHE A 149 -0.27 -4.65 -5.86
C PHE A 149 0.14 -3.46 -6.71
N PHE A 150 1.06 -2.66 -6.20
CA PHE A 150 1.68 -1.57 -6.94
C PHE A 150 2.87 -2.11 -7.73
N SER A 151 2.68 -2.26 -9.03
CA SER A 151 3.68 -2.70 -9.98
C SER A 151 4.56 -1.53 -10.46
N SER A 152 5.20 -1.67 -11.60
CA SER A 152 6.10 -0.67 -12.18
C SER A 152 5.89 -0.58 -13.68
N SER A 153 6.10 0.62 -14.26
CA SER A 153 6.17 0.81 -15.71
C SER A 153 7.35 0.06 -16.35
N GLU A 154 8.35 -0.28 -15.58
CA GLU A 154 9.50 -1.09 -16.03
C GLU A 154 9.07 -2.48 -16.57
N LEU A 155 7.84 -2.92 -16.24
CA LEU A 155 7.24 -4.13 -16.80
C LEU A 155 7.16 -4.09 -18.34
N TYR A 156 6.97 -2.90 -18.90
CA TYR A 156 6.83 -2.72 -20.34
C TYR A 156 8.17 -2.60 -21.10
N GLY A 157 9.29 -2.54 -20.38
CA GLY A 157 10.63 -2.38 -20.99
C GLY A 157 10.82 -1.01 -21.64
N ASP A 158 11.28 -1.00 -22.89
CA ASP A 158 11.48 0.20 -23.71
C ASP A 158 10.47 0.20 -24.88
N PRO A 159 9.24 0.71 -24.67
CA PRO A 159 8.20 0.67 -25.68
C PRO A 159 8.55 1.49 -26.92
N ASP A 160 8.22 0.98 -28.10
CA ASP A 160 8.27 1.75 -29.34
C ASP A 160 7.44 3.05 -29.18
N PRO A 161 7.93 4.22 -29.67
CA PRO A 161 7.19 5.49 -29.57
C PRO A 161 5.75 5.44 -30.09
N ALA A 162 5.44 4.55 -31.03
CA ALA A 162 4.08 4.34 -31.51
C ALA A 162 3.14 3.70 -30.47
N HIS A 163 3.69 3.13 -29.39
CA HIS A 163 2.96 2.51 -28.28
C HIS A 163 2.99 3.35 -26.99
N VAL A 164 3.31 4.64 -27.09
CA VAL A 164 3.27 5.58 -25.97
C VAL A 164 2.11 6.56 -26.17
N PRO A 165 1.13 6.66 -25.24
CA PRO A 165 1.05 5.92 -23.97
C PRO A 165 0.81 4.42 -24.16
N THR A 166 1.49 3.62 -23.32
CA THR A 166 1.53 2.15 -23.45
C THR A 166 0.24 1.55 -22.88
N SER A 167 -0.44 0.73 -23.70
CA SER A 167 -1.65 0.02 -23.27
C SER A 167 -1.32 -1.19 -22.40
N GLU A 168 -2.30 -1.67 -21.63
CA GLU A 168 -2.15 -2.88 -20.80
C GLU A 168 -1.95 -4.16 -21.62
N ASP A 169 -2.30 -4.16 -22.90
CA ASP A 169 -2.13 -5.29 -23.83
C ASP A 169 -0.72 -5.35 -24.45
N TYR A 170 0.15 -4.39 -24.16
CA TYR A 170 1.51 -4.34 -24.70
C TYR A 170 2.40 -5.38 -24.01
N ASN A 171 3.02 -6.24 -24.80
CA ASN A 171 3.82 -7.36 -24.29
C ASN A 171 5.35 -7.15 -24.39
N GLY A 172 5.79 -5.96 -24.79
CA GLY A 172 7.21 -5.66 -24.99
C GLY A 172 7.68 -5.89 -26.40
#